data_933f200b89bf34cf190fefe8f6e7374a
#
_entry.id   933f200b89bf34cf190fefe8f6e7374a
#
_cell.length_a   1.000
_cell.length_b   1.000
_cell.length_c   1.000
_cell.angle_alpha   90.00
_cell.angle_beta   90.00
_cell.angle_gamma   90.00
#
_symmetry.space_group_name_H-M   'P 1'
#
loop_
_entity.id
_entity.type
_entity.pdbx_description
1 polymer ?
#
loop_
_entity_poly.entity_id
_entity_poly.type
_entity_poly.pdbx_seq_one_letter_code
_entity_poly.pdbx_strand_id
1 'polypeptide(L)'
;MTNIITSNKNQHIIKNFENYMLSPKNMMSISNKLKLIHPKIITEKKKKTKESNVMKQKMFIPGKKDQLFWIFYILFKGFEEYNLIGSNFFTLEKNMKIQLINEIKSKKNLLKSYNISKLYICEDDLLNNEIISLKTFHVLCLIKDINFVLVTPKLIYEFKKDNDDNDESLFIIHKTSTDHYAYEIEGQIMLENYRTVKYHIESLEKPVKCISYYRVEELRKIASQFGISSTSQITGKNLTKQDIYNNIMENINI
;
A
#
# COMPACT_ATOMS: atom_id res chain seq x y z
N MET A 1 51.72 45.24 17.47
CA MET A 1 50.65 45.19 16.41
C MET A 1 50.17 43.80 16.04
N THR A 2 50.48 42.75 16.80
CA THR A 2 50.16 41.33 16.47
C THR A 2 48.86 40.82 17.08
N ASN A 3 48.28 41.47 18.10
CA ASN A 3 47.08 40.97 18.81
C ASN A 3 45.71 41.34 18.17
N ILE A 4 45.68 42.29 17.23
CA ILE A 4 44.41 42.73 16.62
C ILE A 4 44.05 41.85 15.39
N ILE A 5 45.04 41.27 14.73
CA ILE A 5 44.83 40.44 13.53
C ILE A 5 44.31 39.05 13.87
N THR A 6 44.68 38.51 15.01
CA THR A 6 44.20 37.19 15.50
C THR A 6 42.77 37.25 15.98
N SER A 7 42.31 38.38 16.55
CA SER A 7 40.90 38.56 17.00
C SER A 7 39.92 38.54 15.84
N ASN A 8 40.23 39.19 14.71
CA ASN A 8 39.36 39.25 13.55
C ASN A 8 39.22 37.89 12.82
N LYS A 9 40.30 37.09 12.77
CA LYS A 9 40.23 35.74 12.19
C LYS A 9 39.35 34.79 12.99
N ASN A 10 39.43 34.85 14.32
CA ASN A 10 38.63 34.01 15.20
C ASN A 10 37.12 34.39 15.17
N GLN A 11 36.81 35.68 15.04
CA GLN A 11 35.42 36.12 14.88
C GLN A 11 34.80 35.64 13.55
N HIS A 12 35.58 35.59 12.47
CA HIS A 12 35.11 35.06 11.20
C HIS A 12 34.87 33.53 11.25
N ILE A 13 35.71 32.80 11.97
CA ILE A 13 35.54 31.36 12.20
C ILE A 13 34.30 31.09 13.04
N ILE A 14 34.10 31.82 14.13
CA ILE A 14 32.91 31.70 14.99
C ILE A 14 31.63 31.97 14.20
N LYS A 15 31.60 33.04 13.39
CA LYS A 15 30.44 33.36 12.53
C LYS A 15 30.12 32.26 11.52
N ASN A 16 31.14 31.57 11.00
CA ASN A 16 30.91 30.43 10.11
C ASN A 16 30.29 29.21 10.83
N PHE A 17 30.60 29.03 12.12
CA PHE A 17 30.02 27.96 12.94
C PHE A 17 28.62 28.26 13.44
N GLU A 18 28.18 29.54 13.52
CA GLU A 18 26.84 29.92 13.94
C GLU A 18 25.73 29.22 13.10
N ASN A 19 26.00 28.99 11.82
CA ASN A 19 25.07 28.30 10.92
C ASN A 19 24.89 26.79 11.24
N TYR A 20 25.83 26.21 11.98
CA TYR A 20 25.82 24.80 12.37
C TYR A 20 25.46 24.60 13.86
N MET A 21 25.30 25.68 14.61
CA MET A 21 24.90 25.60 16.01
C MET A 21 23.39 25.30 16.14
N LEU A 22 23.01 24.58 17.18
CA LEU A 22 21.62 24.30 17.56
C LEU A 22 20.93 25.56 18.13
N SER A 23 20.87 26.63 17.35
CA SER A 23 20.13 27.82 17.68
C SER A 23 18.64 27.63 17.33
N PRO A 24 17.69 28.30 17.99
CA PRO A 24 16.27 28.22 17.64
C PRO A 24 15.99 28.53 16.17
N LYS A 25 16.75 29.48 15.58
CA LYS A 25 16.68 29.85 14.16
C LYS A 25 17.12 28.71 13.23
N ASN A 26 18.20 28.04 13.56
CA ASN A 26 18.74 26.91 12.77
C ASN A 26 17.86 25.69 12.92
N MET A 27 17.36 25.41 14.12
CA MET A 27 16.38 24.33 14.36
C MET A 27 15.09 24.55 13.58
N MET A 28 14.60 25.79 13.52
CA MET A 28 13.43 26.16 12.70
C MET A 28 13.69 25.99 11.21
N SER A 29 14.89 26.36 10.73
CA SER A 29 15.32 26.17 9.34
C SER A 29 15.43 24.70 8.98
N ILE A 30 16.01 23.85 9.86
CA ILE A 30 16.10 22.40 9.70
C ILE A 30 14.70 21.77 9.73
N SER A 31 13.84 22.17 10.68
CA SER A 31 12.45 21.69 10.75
C SER A 31 11.68 22.03 9.48
N ASN A 32 11.84 23.23 8.93
CA ASN A 32 11.21 23.61 7.67
C ASN A 32 11.78 22.86 6.47
N LYS A 33 13.08 22.59 6.43
CA LYS A 33 13.71 21.73 5.40
C LYS A 33 13.24 20.28 5.53
N LEU A 34 13.12 19.75 6.72
CA LEU A 34 12.57 18.41 6.98
C LEU A 34 11.09 18.32 6.57
N LYS A 35 10.29 19.37 6.77
CA LYS A 35 8.91 19.45 6.26
C LYS A 35 8.84 19.47 4.72
N LEU A 36 9.88 19.97 4.03
CA LEU A 36 9.99 19.95 2.57
C LEU A 36 10.50 18.61 2.03
N ILE A 37 11.18 17.81 2.87
CA ILE A 37 11.68 16.46 2.53
C ILE A 37 10.61 15.40 2.79
N HIS A 38 9.57 15.71 3.58
CA HIS A 38 8.42 14.82 3.71
C HIS A 38 7.74 14.70 2.32
N PRO A 39 7.51 13.46 1.85
CA PRO A 39 6.85 13.25 0.56
C PRO A 39 5.53 14.04 0.57
N LYS A 40 5.26 14.73 -0.53
CA LYS A 40 4.03 15.51 -0.71
C LYS A 40 2.84 14.61 -0.39
N ILE A 41 2.23 14.85 0.76
CA ILE A 41 0.92 14.31 1.06
C ILE A 41 0.00 14.91 0.00
N ILE A 42 -0.46 14.10 -0.93
CA ILE A 42 -1.41 14.54 -1.95
C ILE A 42 -2.73 14.80 -1.25
N THR A 43 -2.89 16.03 -0.79
CA THR A 43 -4.21 16.54 -0.43
C THR A 43 -4.91 16.93 -1.72
N GLU A 44 -5.81 16.09 -2.20
CA GLU A 44 -6.72 16.49 -3.28
C GLU A 44 -7.43 17.79 -2.88
N LYS A 45 -7.22 18.84 -3.67
CA LYS A 45 -7.98 20.08 -3.56
C LYS A 45 -9.42 19.83 -4.01
N LYS A 46 -10.27 19.34 -3.13
CA LYS A 46 -11.72 19.36 -3.32
C LYS A 46 -12.23 20.78 -3.06
N LYS A 47 -13.02 21.28 -4.02
CA LYS A 47 -13.81 22.52 -3.91
C LYS A 47 -14.62 22.50 -2.59
N LYS A 48 -14.61 23.64 -1.89
CA LYS A 48 -15.35 23.89 -0.64
C LYS A 48 -16.81 23.49 -0.78
N THR A 49 -17.19 22.39 -0.17
CA THR A 49 -18.54 22.07 0.26
C THR A 49 -18.45 21.66 1.72
N LYS A 50 -19.34 22.20 2.51
CA LYS A 50 -19.54 22.13 3.96
C LYS A 50 -18.80 21.00 4.71
N GLU A 51 -18.01 21.41 5.71
CA GLU A 51 -17.24 20.58 6.61
C GLU A 51 -18.13 19.60 7.39
N SER A 52 -18.11 18.33 6.98
CA SER A 52 -18.25 17.23 7.91
C SER A 52 -16.84 16.87 8.35
N ASN A 53 -16.61 16.64 9.65
CA ASN A 53 -15.35 16.18 10.23
C ASN A 53 -15.02 14.77 9.71
N VAL A 54 -14.60 14.66 8.45
CA VAL A 54 -14.05 13.44 7.90
C VAL A 54 -12.57 13.42 8.27
N MET A 55 -12.17 12.51 9.14
CA MET A 55 -10.76 12.24 9.43
C MET A 55 -10.01 12.10 8.10
N LYS A 56 -9.07 13.00 7.83
CA LYS A 56 -8.26 12.96 6.62
C LYS A 56 -7.34 11.75 6.71
N GLN A 57 -7.58 10.76 5.87
CA GLN A 57 -6.71 9.60 5.72
C GLN A 57 -5.30 10.04 5.34
N LYS A 58 -4.31 9.61 6.13
CA LYS A 58 -2.90 9.86 5.82
C LYS A 58 -2.37 8.72 4.94
N MET A 59 -2.39 8.93 3.63
CA MET A 59 -1.90 7.98 2.64
C MET A 59 -0.46 8.29 2.28
N PHE A 60 0.40 7.28 2.30
CA PHE A 60 1.77 7.35 1.81
C PHE A 60 1.91 6.58 0.50
N ILE A 61 2.43 7.24 -0.52
CA ILE A 61 2.73 6.65 -1.82
C ILE A 61 4.24 6.65 -1.99
N PRO A 62 4.90 5.48 -2.11
CA PRO A 62 6.33 5.43 -2.40
C PRO A 62 6.66 6.16 -3.70
N GLY A 63 7.68 7.02 -3.66
CA GLY A 63 8.14 7.80 -4.83
C GLY A 63 8.94 6.98 -5.85
N LYS A 64 8.91 5.65 -5.78
CA LYS A 64 9.63 4.71 -6.65
C LYS A 64 8.64 3.98 -7.57
N LYS A 65 9.15 3.45 -8.69
CA LYS A 65 8.32 2.83 -9.72
C LYS A 65 7.55 1.61 -9.18
N ASP A 66 8.22 0.70 -8.50
CA ASP A 66 7.60 -0.48 -7.91
C ASP A 66 7.02 -0.16 -6.53
N GLN A 67 5.83 0.44 -6.51
CA GLN A 67 5.18 0.87 -5.28
C GLN A 67 4.88 -0.29 -4.34
N LEU A 68 4.44 -1.45 -4.87
CA LEU A 68 4.16 -2.63 -4.05
C LEU A 68 5.41 -3.16 -3.36
N PHE A 69 6.52 -3.27 -4.08
CA PHE A 69 7.79 -3.68 -3.48
C PHE A 69 8.23 -2.72 -2.37
N TRP A 70 8.11 -1.41 -2.61
CA TRP A 70 8.54 -0.43 -1.62
C TRP A 70 7.58 -0.30 -0.44
N ILE A 71 6.29 -0.56 -0.61
CA ILE A 71 5.36 -0.75 0.51
C ILE A 71 5.78 -1.98 1.31
N PHE A 72 6.01 -3.13 0.67
CA PHE A 72 6.53 -4.32 1.36
C PHE A 72 7.82 -4.04 2.12
N TYR A 73 8.75 -3.29 1.53
CA TYR A 73 10.00 -2.89 2.19
C TYR A 73 9.72 -2.10 3.48
N ILE A 74 8.81 -1.13 3.43
CA ILE A 74 8.42 -0.31 4.59
C ILE A 74 7.80 -1.20 5.68
N LEU A 75 6.91 -2.11 5.31
CA LEU A 75 6.27 -3.02 6.27
C LEU A 75 7.26 -3.97 6.93
N PHE A 76 8.28 -4.41 6.20
CA PHE A 76 9.29 -5.35 6.68
C PHE A 76 10.43 -4.70 7.45
N LYS A 77 10.95 -3.57 6.98
CA LYS A 77 12.15 -2.90 7.51
C LYS A 77 11.84 -1.66 8.34
N GLY A 78 10.66 -1.10 8.17
CA GLY A 78 10.24 0.14 8.83
C GLY A 78 10.41 1.37 7.94
N PHE A 79 9.65 2.38 8.32
CA PHE A 79 9.60 3.66 7.60
C PHE A 79 10.89 4.47 7.73
N GLU A 80 11.59 4.31 8.87
CA GLU A 80 12.86 4.99 9.12
C GLU A 80 13.95 4.51 8.15
N GLU A 81 14.09 3.18 7.97
CA GLU A 81 15.03 2.62 7.01
C GLU A 81 14.73 3.06 5.58
N TYR A 82 13.43 3.08 5.20
CA TYR A 82 13.02 3.59 3.88
C TYR A 82 13.46 5.03 3.65
N ASN A 83 13.34 5.91 4.65
CA ASN A 83 13.73 7.32 4.55
C ASN A 83 15.24 7.53 4.47
N LEU A 84 16.04 6.59 4.96
CA LEU A 84 17.50 6.62 4.88
C LEU A 84 18.03 6.18 3.50
N ILE A 85 17.18 5.59 2.66
CA ILE A 85 17.59 5.15 1.32
C ILE A 85 17.84 6.36 0.43
N GLY A 86 19.09 6.61 0.14
CA GLY A 86 19.54 7.68 -0.75
C GLY A 86 19.45 7.28 -2.24
N SER A 87 20.50 7.62 -2.99
CA SER A 87 20.62 7.33 -4.43
C SER A 87 20.77 5.84 -4.78
N ASN A 88 21.17 5.00 -3.84
CA ASN A 88 21.45 3.57 -4.06
C ASN A 88 20.21 2.66 -4.04
N PHE A 89 19.00 3.23 -4.13
CA PHE A 89 17.75 2.49 -4.06
C PHE A 89 17.65 1.35 -5.09
N PHE A 90 18.15 1.56 -6.32
CA PHE A 90 18.11 0.55 -7.37
C PHE A 90 18.92 -0.70 -7.04
N THR A 91 20.14 -0.53 -6.55
CA THR A 91 21.01 -1.64 -6.14
C THR A 91 20.43 -2.38 -4.94
N LEU A 92 19.87 -1.66 -3.98
CA LEU A 92 19.22 -2.22 -2.80
C LEU A 92 17.99 -3.04 -3.20
N GLU A 93 17.12 -2.49 -4.05
CA GLU A 93 15.94 -3.19 -4.55
C GLU A 93 16.33 -4.49 -5.24
N LYS A 94 17.29 -4.44 -6.17
CA LYS A 94 17.73 -5.61 -6.92
C LYS A 94 18.33 -6.70 -6.02
N ASN A 95 19.20 -6.31 -5.09
CA ASN A 95 19.83 -7.26 -4.16
C ASN A 95 18.77 -7.90 -3.24
N MET A 96 17.81 -7.11 -2.75
CA MET A 96 16.75 -7.62 -1.91
C MET A 96 15.80 -8.54 -2.68
N LYS A 97 15.43 -8.21 -3.92
CA LYS A 97 14.62 -9.09 -4.78
C LYS A 97 15.30 -10.46 -4.97
N ILE A 98 16.62 -10.49 -5.19
CA ILE A 98 17.39 -11.76 -5.30
C ILE A 98 17.36 -12.56 -3.98
N GLN A 99 17.52 -11.89 -2.82
CA GLN A 99 17.42 -12.56 -1.53
C GLN A 99 16.04 -13.16 -1.30
N LEU A 100 14.98 -12.41 -1.62
CA LEU A 100 13.60 -12.86 -1.49
C LEU A 100 13.27 -14.07 -2.37
N ILE A 101 13.86 -14.19 -3.57
CA ILE A 101 13.73 -15.38 -4.41
C ILE A 101 14.30 -16.61 -3.71
N ASN A 102 15.46 -16.49 -3.09
CA ASN A 102 16.07 -17.60 -2.34
C ASN A 102 15.19 -18.00 -1.14
N GLU A 103 14.58 -17.04 -0.47
CA GLU A 103 13.64 -17.31 0.62
C GLU A 103 12.35 -17.99 0.12
N ILE A 104 11.77 -17.57 -1.01
CA ILE A 104 10.62 -18.24 -1.64
C ILE A 104 10.94 -19.71 -1.92
N LYS A 105 12.13 -19.99 -2.47
CA LYS A 105 12.57 -21.35 -2.75
C LYS A 105 12.72 -22.18 -1.48
N SER A 106 13.28 -21.61 -0.42
CA SER A 106 13.48 -22.31 0.86
C SER A 106 12.15 -22.60 1.59
N LYS A 107 11.16 -21.70 1.47
CA LYS A 107 9.85 -21.80 2.14
C LYS A 107 8.75 -22.43 1.26
N LYS A 108 9.10 -23.14 0.21
CA LYS A 108 8.15 -23.74 -0.75
C LYS A 108 7.07 -24.62 -0.11
N ASN A 109 7.41 -25.38 0.93
CA ASN A 109 6.45 -26.23 1.62
C ASN A 109 5.41 -25.40 2.41
N LEU A 110 5.84 -24.33 3.07
CA LEU A 110 4.96 -23.37 3.73
C LEU A 110 3.99 -22.74 2.71
N LEU A 111 4.50 -22.26 1.59
CA LEU A 111 3.69 -21.63 0.55
C LEU A 111 2.63 -22.57 -0.03
N LYS A 112 2.96 -23.85 -0.17
CA LYS A 112 2.01 -24.88 -0.60
C LYS A 112 0.89 -25.13 0.44
N SER A 113 1.18 -25.09 1.75
CA SER A 113 0.15 -25.25 2.78
C SER A 113 -0.90 -24.13 2.76
N TYR A 114 -0.52 -22.94 2.28
CA TYR A 114 -1.43 -21.84 2.02
C TYR A 114 -2.05 -21.85 0.61
N ASN A 115 -2.02 -22.99 -0.09
CA ASN A 115 -2.57 -23.16 -1.43
C ASN A 115 -1.96 -22.24 -2.51
N ILE A 116 -0.79 -21.67 -2.26
CA ILE A 116 -0.10 -20.84 -3.25
C ILE A 116 0.62 -21.75 -4.25
N SER A 117 0.15 -21.71 -5.49
CA SER A 117 0.71 -22.48 -6.60
C SER A 117 1.49 -21.57 -7.55
N LYS A 118 2.25 -22.21 -8.48
CA LYS A 118 2.98 -21.53 -9.56
C LYS A 118 3.96 -20.47 -9.02
N LEU A 119 4.78 -20.84 -8.04
CA LEU A 119 5.78 -19.95 -7.41
C LEU A 119 6.79 -19.38 -8.41
N TYR A 120 7.03 -20.08 -9.54
CA TYR A 120 7.89 -19.58 -10.61
C TYR A 120 7.46 -18.23 -11.18
N ILE A 121 6.14 -17.90 -11.12
CA ILE A 121 5.62 -16.58 -11.52
C ILE A 121 6.13 -15.50 -10.57
N CYS A 122 6.18 -15.77 -9.26
CA CYS A 122 6.70 -14.83 -8.29
C CYS A 122 8.22 -14.64 -8.41
N GLU A 123 8.94 -15.73 -8.77
CA GLU A 123 10.38 -15.66 -9.05
C GLU A 123 10.65 -14.82 -10.30
N ASP A 124 9.85 -15.00 -11.35
CA ASP A 124 9.94 -14.24 -12.61
C ASP A 124 9.61 -12.76 -12.40
N ASP A 125 8.54 -12.47 -11.65
CA ASP A 125 8.17 -11.11 -11.26
C ASP A 125 9.33 -10.36 -10.58
N LEU A 126 9.99 -11.01 -9.62
CA LEU A 126 11.09 -10.40 -8.88
C LEU A 126 12.36 -10.23 -9.71
N LEU A 127 12.59 -11.08 -10.73
CA LEU A 127 13.78 -11.03 -11.56
C LEU A 127 13.65 -10.09 -12.75
N ASN A 128 12.51 -10.18 -13.45
CA ASN A 128 12.37 -9.64 -14.80
C ASN A 128 11.40 -8.48 -14.89
N ASN A 129 10.44 -8.36 -13.93
CA ASN A 129 9.44 -7.31 -13.98
C ASN A 129 9.90 -6.06 -13.20
N GLU A 130 9.58 -4.89 -13.75
CA GLU A 130 9.85 -3.61 -13.10
C GLU A 130 8.93 -3.35 -11.90
N ILE A 131 7.72 -3.94 -11.93
CA ILE A 131 6.68 -3.82 -10.90
C ILE A 131 6.24 -5.23 -10.54
N ILE A 132 6.27 -5.57 -9.26
CA ILE A 132 5.79 -6.88 -8.79
C ILE A 132 4.26 -6.95 -8.83
N SER A 133 3.72 -8.15 -9.10
CA SER A 133 2.30 -8.41 -9.03
C SER A 133 1.79 -8.45 -7.58
N LEU A 134 0.48 -8.25 -7.41
CA LEU A 134 -0.17 -8.39 -6.11
C LEU A 134 -0.02 -9.82 -5.53
N LYS A 135 0.06 -10.84 -6.38
CA LYS A 135 0.34 -12.22 -5.98
C LYS A 135 1.73 -12.33 -5.35
N THR A 136 2.74 -11.76 -5.99
CA THR A 136 4.11 -11.74 -5.48
C THR A 136 4.18 -10.98 -4.16
N PHE A 137 3.53 -9.82 -4.07
CA PHE A 137 3.41 -9.07 -2.81
C PHE A 137 2.81 -9.92 -1.69
N HIS A 138 1.71 -10.64 -1.94
CA HIS A 138 1.09 -11.55 -0.97
C HIS A 138 2.05 -12.64 -0.51
N VAL A 139 2.79 -13.26 -1.44
CA VAL A 139 3.81 -14.27 -1.12
C VAL A 139 4.91 -13.69 -0.23
N LEU A 140 5.38 -12.48 -0.53
CA LEU A 140 6.39 -11.79 0.28
C LEU A 140 5.89 -11.50 1.69
N CYS A 141 4.65 -11.03 1.84
CA CYS A 141 4.02 -10.80 3.14
C CYS A 141 3.90 -12.12 3.93
N LEU A 142 3.47 -13.20 3.30
CA LEU A 142 3.35 -14.51 3.94
C LEU A 142 4.69 -15.05 4.45
N ILE A 143 5.78 -14.93 3.69
CA ILE A 143 7.10 -15.42 4.10
C ILE A 143 7.74 -14.55 5.20
N LYS A 144 7.29 -13.31 5.38
CA LYS A 144 7.77 -12.37 6.40
C LYS A 144 6.81 -12.18 7.56
N ASP A 145 5.74 -12.96 7.63
CA ASP A 145 4.74 -12.90 8.70
C ASP A 145 4.08 -11.51 8.83
N ILE A 146 3.79 -10.88 7.69
CA ILE A 146 3.15 -9.57 7.61
C ILE A 146 1.68 -9.74 7.27
N ASN A 147 0.79 -9.31 8.17
CA ASN A 147 -0.64 -9.28 7.95
C ASN A 147 -1.04 -7.98 7.25
N PHE A 148 -1.91 -8.05 6.26
CA PHE A 148 -2.33 -6.85 5.53
C PHE A 148 -3.77 -6.91 5.08
N VAL A 149 -4.32 -5.74 4.82
CA VAL A 149 -5.64 -5.53 4.20
C VAL A 149 -5.45 -4.77 2.91
N LEU A 150 -5.92 -5.34 1.81
CA LEU A 150 -5.98 -4.65 0.54
C LEU A 150 -7.36 -4.02 0.37
N VAL A 151 -7.38 -2.73 0.16
CA VAL A 151 -8.60 -1.95 -0.05
C VAL A 151 -8.60 -1.42 -1.49
N THR A 152 -9.64 -1.75 -2.24
CA THR A 152 -9.91 -1.16 -3.55
C THR A 152 -11.16 -0.26 -3.47
N PRO A 153 -11.56 0.45 -4.51
CA PRO A 153 -12.78 1.25 -4.47
C PRO A 153 -14.03 0.46 -4.05
N LYS A 154 -14.12 -0.82 -4.42
CA LYS A 154 -15.31 -1.65 -4.18
C LYS A 154 -15.07 -2.88 -3.30
N LEU A 155 -13.83 -3.35 -3.19
CA LEU A 155 -13.48 -4.61 -2.55
C LEU A 155 -12.58 -4.41 -1.34
N ILE A 156 -12.62 -5.38 -0.43
CA ILE A 156 -11.65 -5.55 0.64
C ILE A 156 -11.18 -7.01 0.66
N TYR A 157 -9.87 -7.19 0.81
CA TYR A 157 -9.22 -8.48 1.02
C TYR A 157 -8.38 -8.43 2.28
N GLU A 158 -8.61 -9.31 3.23
CA GLU A 158 -7.83 -9.41 4.45
C GLU A 158 -6.95 -10.66 4.41
N PHE A 159 -5.66 -10.47 4.58
CA PHE A 159 -4.72 -11.55 4.78
C PHE A 159 -4.22 -11.53 6.22
N LYS A 160 -4.55 -12.57 6.95
CA LYS A 160 -4.04 -12.85 8.30
C LYS A 160 -3.41 -14.22 8.30
N LYS A 161 -2.19 -14.30 8.82
CA LYS A 161 -1.54 -15.57 9.08
C LYS A 161 -2.01 -16.08 10.44
N ASP A 162 -2.35 -17.37 10.51
CA ASP A 162 -2.63 -18.10 11.75
C ASP A 162 -3.81 -17.60 12.60
N ASN A 163 -4.90 -17.09 12.00
CA ASN A 163 -6.10 -16.66 12.70
C ASN A 163 -5.84 -15.72 13.91
N ASP A 164 -4.83 -14.88 13.77
CA ASP A 164 -4.57 -13.83 14.75
C ASP A 164 -5.74 -12.85 14.74
N ASP A 165 -6.58 -12.90 15.78
CA ASP A 165 -7.75 -12.02 15.92
C ASP A 165 -7.34 -10.57 16.26
N ASN A 166 -6.04 -10.32 16.44
CA ASN A 166 -5.53 -9.00 16.77
C ASN A 166 -5.44 -8.12 15.51
N ASP A 167 -6.35 -7.17 15.38
CA ASP A 167 -6.35 -6.20 14.29
C ASP A 167 -5.21 -5.17 14.39
N GLU A 168 -4.52 -5.07 15.53
CA GLU A 168 -3.42 -4.12 15.73
C GLU A 168 -2.20 -4.38 14.83
N SER A 169 -2.07 -5.59 14.31
CA SER A 169 -0.97 -5.99 13.42
C SER A 169 -1.30 -5.85 11.93
N LEU A 170 -2.48 -5.34 11.56
CA LEU A 170 -2.92 -5.24 10.17
C LEU A 170 -2.46 -3.94 9.50
N PHE A 171 -1.79 -4.06 8.39
CA PHE A 171 -1.39 -2.94 7.55
C PHE A 171 -2.38 -2.71 6.40
N ILE A 172 -2.85 -1.49 6.22
CA ILE A 172 -3.85 -1.18 5.18
C ILE A 172 -3.19 -0.61 3.94
N ILE A 173 -3.44 -1.25 2.81
CA ILE A 173 -2.90 -0.91 1.50
C ILE A 173 -4.06 -0.61 0.56
N HIS A 174 -4.00 0.51 -0.11
CA HIS A 174 -5.01 0.92 -1.08
C HIS A 174 -4.50 0.73 -2.50
N LYS A 175 -5.30 0.08 -3.33
CA LYS A 175 -5.13 0.14 -4.79
C LYS A 175 -5.90 1.34 -5.31
N THR A 176 -5.19 2.37 -5.76
CA THR A 176 -5.78 3.63 -6.23
C THR A 176 -6.13 3.62 -7.71
N SER A 177 -5.33 2.94 -8.50
CA SER A 177 -5.55 2.69 -9.94
C SER A 177 -4.75 1.47 -10.39
N THR A 178 -4.73 1.19 -11.69
CA THR A 178 -3.89 0.12 -12.23
C THR A 178 -2.43 0.39 -11.86
N ASP A 179 -1.80 -0.58 -11.18
CA ASP A 179 -0.40 -0.55 -10.73
C ASP A 179 -0.02 0.58 -9.77
N HIS A 180 -1.01 1.30 -9.20
CA HIS A 180 -0.78 2.34 -8.22
C HIS A 180 -1.32 1.94 -6.84
N TYR A 181 -0.42 1.99 -5.85
CA TYR A 181 -0.71 1.57 -4.48
C TYR A 181 -0.28 2.62 -3.47
N ALA A 182 -1.02 2.71 -2.38
CA ALA A 182 -0.73 3.58 -1.26
C ALA A 182 -0.81 2.81 0.05
N TYR A 183 0.02 3.18 1.01
CA TYR A 183 0.00 2.67 2.37
C TYR A 183 -0.71 3.67 3.30
N GLU A 184 -1.64 3.20 4.12
CA GLU A 184 -2.36 4.03 5.09
C GLU A 184 -1.65 4.01 6.45
N ILE A 185 -1.13 5.17 6.87
CA ILE A 185 -0.23 5.26 8.04
C ILE A 185 -0.98 5.03 9.38
N GLU A 186 -2.26 5.34 9.48
CA GLU A 186 -3.08 5.22 10.69
C GLU A 186 -4.36 4.43 10.39
N GLY A 187 -4.24 3.36 9.59
CA GLY A 187 -5.35 2.71 8.93
C GLY A 187 -6.32 1.94 9.83
N GLN A 188 -5.89 1.53 11.01
CA GLN A 188 -6.70 0.70 11.92
C GLN A 188 -8.04 1.37 12.31
N ILE A 189 -8.05 2.70 12.41
CA ILE A 189 -9.24 3.49 12.79
C ILE A 189 -10.36 3.34 11.75
N MET A 190 -10.03 3.12 10.47
CA MET A 190 -10.99 3.04 9.37
C MET A 190 -11.34 1.61 8.94
N LEU A 191 -10.69 0.60 9.50
CA LEU A 191 -10.82 -0.79 9.06
C LEU A 191 -12.27 -1.29 9.15
N GLU A 192 -12.96 -1.04 10.24
CA GLU A 192 -14.35 -1.43 10.42
C GLU A 192 -15.28 -0.76 9.39
N ASN A 193 -15.00 0.48 9.03
CA ASN A 193 -15.74 1.15 7.99
C ASN A 193 -15.54 0.50 6.62
N TYR A 194 -14.32 0.06 6.30
CA TYR A 194 -14.07 -0.67 5.06
C TYR A 194 -14.77 -2.02 5.05
N ARG A 195 -14.79 -2.75 6.16
CA ARG A 195 -15.48 -4.04 6.30
C ARG A 195 -16.99 -3.93 6.08
N THR A 196 -17.59 -2.83 6.55
CA THR A 196 -19.05 -2.63 6.43
C THR A 196 -19.48 -2.17 5.04
N VAL A 197 -18.67 -1.37 4.36
CA VAL A 197 -19.04 -0.71 3.09
C VAL A 197 -18.63 -1.54 1.87
N LYS A 198 -17.51 -2.28 1.94
CA LYS A 198 -16.91 -2.95 0.78
C LYS A 198 -17.25 -4.43 0.73
N TYR A 199 -17.27 -4.98 -0.48
CA TYR A 199 -17.45 -6.41 -0.67
C TYR A 199 -16.18 -7.16 -0.26
N HIS A 200 -16.32 -8.10 0.69
CA HIS A 200 -15.21 -8.90 1.20
C HIS A 200 -14.94 -10.08 0.29
N ILE A 201 -13.69 -10.24 -0.15
CA ILE A 201 -13.23 -11.37 -0.95
C ILE A 201 -12.32 -12.28 -0.14
N GLU A 202 -12.49 -13.60 -0.33
CA GLU A 202 -11.71 -14.63 0.37
C GLU A 202 -10.37 -14.94 -0.33
N SER A 203 -10.25 -14.62 -1.62
CA SER A 203 -9.06 -14.95 -2.41
C SER A 203 -8.81 -13.90 -3.50
N LEU A 204 -7.55 -13.48 -3.62
CA LEU A 204 -7.10 -12.57 -4.68
C LEU A 204 -7.14 -13.23 -6.06
N GLU A 205 -6.91 -14.56 -6.16
CA GLU A 205 -6.95 -15.28 -7.44
C GLU A 205 -8.38 -15.59 -7.90
N LYS A 206 -9.32 -15.73 -6.95
CA LYS A 206 -10.72 -16.06 -7.21
C LYS A 206 -11.63 -15.19 -6.32
N PRO A 207 -11.81 -13.92 -6.68
CA PRO A 207 -12.56 -12.98 -5.86
C PRO A 207 -14.04 -13.33 -5.73
N VAL A 208 -14.58 -14.07 -6.70
CA VAL A 208 -15.95 -14.58 -6.68
C VAL A 208 -15.92 -16.09 -6.89
N LYS A 209 -16.70 -16.82 -6.09
CA LYS A 209 -16.89 -18.27 -6.25
C LYS A 209 -17.65 -18.57 -7.55
N CYS A 210 -17.69 -19.84 -7.96
CA CYS A 210 -18.40 -20.22 -9.18
C CYS A 210 -19.91 -19.90 -9.07
N ILE A 211 -20.56 -19.66 -10.20
CA ILE A 211 -21.98 -19.26 -10.28
C ILE A 211 -22.93 -20.22 -9.54
N SER A 212 -22.59 -21.53 -9.52
CA SER A 212 -23.40 -22.55 -8.83
C SER A 212 -23.44 -22.37 -7.32
N TYR A 213 -22.44 -21.71 -6.73
CA TYR A 213 -22.36 -21.46 -5.29
C TYR A 213 -23.43 -20.48 -4.79
N TYR A 214 -23.79 -19.49 -5.61
CA TYR A 214 -24.69 -18.42 -5.22
C TYR A 214 -26.15 -18.70 -5.59
N ARG A 215 -27.07 -18.18 -4.77
CA ARG A 215 -28.48 -17.99 -5.14
C ARG A 215 -28.64 -16.69 -5.93
N VAL A 216 -29.69 -16.58 -6.73
CA VAL A 216 -29.96 -15.37 -7.55
C VAL A 216 -30.06 -14.12 -6.70
N GLU A 217 -30.66 -14.23 -5.53
CA GLU A 217 -30.85 -13.12 -4.58
C GLU A 217 -29.51 -12.63 -3.99
N GLU A 218 -28.58 -13.55 -3.75
CA GLU A 218 -27.24 -13.22 -3.26
C GLU A 218 -26.46 -12.46 -4.33
N LEU A 219 -26.51 -12.94 -5.58
CA LEU A 219 -25.88 -12.25 -6.70
C LEU A 219 -26.46 -10.84 -6.92
N ARG A 220 -27.77 -10.65 -6.73
CA ARG A 220 -28.40 -9.33 -6.80
C ARG A 220 -27.90 -8.39 -5.69
N LYS A 221 -27.71 -8.90 -4.47
CA LYS A 221 -27.12 -8.13 -3.37
C LYS A 221 -25.68 -7.73 -3.68
N ILE A 222 -24.88 -8.67 -4.16
CA ILE A 222 -23.50 -8.40 -4.57
C ILE A 222 -23.50 -7.36 -5.69
N ALA A 223 -24.31 -7.54 -6.73
CA ALA A 223 -24.44 -6.59 -7.84
C ALA A 223 -24.79 -5.17 -7.36
N SER A 224 -25.71 -5.06 -6.39
CA SER A 224 -26.09 -3.75 -5.84
C SER A 224 -24.94 -3.06 -5.10
N GLN A 225 -24.07 -3.81 -4.38
CA GLN A 225 -22.86 -3.28 -3.74
C GLN A 225 -21.86 -2.74 -4.76
N PHE A 226 -21.83 -3.34 -5.97
CA PHE A 226 -21.01 -2.86 -7.09
C PHE A 226 -21.66 -1.74 -7.88
N GLY A 227 -22.89 -1.34 -7.54
CA GLY A 227 -23.68 -0.36 -8.31
C GLY A 227 -24.16 -0.89 -9.66
N ILE A 228 -24.25 -2.22 -9.81
CA ILE A 228 -24.71 -2.90 -11.01
C ILE A 228 -26.24 -3.10 -10.90
N SER A 229 -26.98 -2.64 -11.93
CA SER A 229 -28.43 -2.88 -12.00
C SER A 229 -28.72 -4.36 -12.22
N SER A 230 -29.69 -4.89 -11.49
CA SER A 230 -30.20 -6.26 -11.70
C SER A 230 -31.27 -6.32 -12.82
N THR A 231 -31.60 -5.19 -13.42
CA THR A 231 -32.54 -5.07 -14.55
C THR A 231 -31.83 -4.58 -15.80
N SER A 232 -32.23 -5.12 -16.95
CA SER A 232 -31.74 -4.68 -18.26
C SER A 232 -32.21 -3.25 -18.55
N GLN A 233 -31.25 -2.36 -18.84
CA GLN A 233 -31.55 -0.97 -19.21
C GLN A 233 -32.32 -0.86 -20.55
N ILE A 234 -32.21 -1.89 -21.40
CA ILE A 234 -32.85 -1.89 -22.74
C ILE A 234 -34.26 -2.45 -22.69
N THR A 235 -34.48 -3.54 -21.94
CA THR A 235 -35.74 -4.28 -21.95
C THR A 235 -36.59 -4.10 -20.71
N GLY A 236 -36.04 -3.50 -19.63
CA GLY A 236 -36.67 -3.35 -18.33
C GLY A 236 -36.92 -4.68 -17.58
N LYS A 237 -36.50 -5.82 -18.17
CA LYS A 237 -36.66 -7.15 -17.57
C LYS A 237 -35.53 -7.46 -16.58
N ASN A 238 -35.83 -8.30 -15.61
CA ASN A 238 -34.81 -8.81 -14.71
C ASN A 238 -33.75 -9.60 -15.48
N LEU A 239 -32.47 -9.33 -15.17
CA LEU A 239 -31.33 -10.06 -15.71
C LEU A 239 -31.36 -11.53 -15.23
N THR A 240 -30.85 -12.44 -16.06
CA THR A 240 -30.69 -13.83 -15.67
C THR A 240 -29.55 -13.96 -14.64
N LYS A 241 -29.52 -15.09 -13.93
CA LYS A 241 -28.44 -15.39 -12.97
C LYS A 241 -27.06 -15.29 -13.64
N GLN A 242 -26.93 -15.78 -14.87
CA GLN A 242 -25.69 -15.77 -15.63
C GLN A 242 -25.26 -14.34 -15.99
N ASP A 243 -26.20 -13.50 -16.44
CA ASP A 243 -25.90 -12.12 -16.81
C ASP A 243 -25.44 -11.30 -15.60
N ILE A 244 -26.12 -11.47 -14.45
CA ILE A 244 -25.72 -10.80 -13.20
C ILE A 244 -24.30 -11.23 -12.81
N TYR A 245 -24.01 -12.52 -12.88
CA TYR A 245 -22.69 -13.06 -12.54
C TYR A 245 -21.60 -12.52 -13.47
N ASN A 246 -21.85 -12.50 -14.77
CA ASN A 246 -20.91 -11.96 -15.76
C ASN A 246 -20.65 -10.47 -15.53
N ASN A 247 -21.70 -9.69 -15.28
CA ASN A 247 -21.58 -8.26 -14.98
C ASN A 247 -20.76 -8.01 -13.70
N ILE A 248 -20.91 -8.85 -12.67
CA ILE A 248 -20.10 -8.78 -11.47
C ILE A 248 -18.64 -9.06 -11.82
N MET A 249 -18.36 -10.14 -12.57
CA MET A 249 -17.00 -10.53 -12.96
C MET A 249 -16.28 -9.44 -13.77
N GLU A 250 -16.99 -8.77 -14.69
CA GLU A 250 -16.44 -7.65 -15.48
C GLU A 250 -16.12 -6.41 -14.64
N ASN A 251 -16.84 -6.21 -13.53
CA ASN A 251 -16.65 -5.05 -12.65
C ASN A 251 -15.69 -5.29 -11.48
N ILE A 252 -15.21 -6.52 -11.30
CA ILE A 252 -14.19 -6.87 -10.31
C ILE A 252 -12.81 -6.69 -10.93
N ASN A 253 -12.19 -5.54 -10.64
CA ASN A 253 -10.79 -5.28 -10.98
C ASN A 253 -9.96 -5.32 -9.68
N ILE A 254 -9.10 -6.33 -9.56
CA ILE A 254 -8.12 -6.48 -8.46
C ILE A 254 -6.71 -6.22 -8.98
#